data_18632ccacfc4ff7336f9a6c016ff5c70
#
_entry.id   18632ccacfc4ff7336f9a6c016ff5c70
#
_cell.length_a   1.000
_cell.length_b   1.000
_cell.length_c   1.000
_cell.angle_alpha   90.00
_cell.angle_beta   90.00
_cell.angle_gamma   90.00
#
_symmetry.space_group_name_H-M   'P 1'
#
loop_
_entity.id
_entity.type
_entity.pdbx_description
1 polymer ?
#
loop_
_entity_poly.entity_id
_entity_poly.type
_entity_poly.pdbx_seq_one_letter_code
_entity_poly.pdbx_strand_id
1 'polypeptide(L)'
;MPLVGHQHQIEILELTDKGDGKGRLFDRPLFVEGLLPGEQALVELTEVKPNYLHGKVAELLQPSADRVADFCPNTECGGCQVRPLAYPAQLKLKQALVQSALEQAGLGDTPVKDILGMESPFAYRNKAQYAVRGCDAGAEIGFYRKHSHDLITADDCAVQDPLHVELNARVRNWMRAHDIAAYDEVNHSGCVRNLMTRKGFKSGELMVVLVTLGEELPFEAELLAALSDLPVTTLVQNINDERTNRILGATNRVLLGEGVIRDKIHELEFEISPLSFFQNNPTQTDVLYSSALEYAELTGNETVFDIYCGIGTISLFLAGKAAKVVGIESVESAISDARRNAALNGIEHTEFHVGKAEQLMPELHAQGVTADVVVMDPPRKGCDKAVLQTLVAMAPRRLVYVSCNPQTLARDLAWLVKQGFVLDEVQPVDMFPHSMHVEAVARLSLPVKA
;
A
#
# COMPACT_ATOMS: atom_id res chain seq x y z
N MET A 1 1.32 17.26 39.34
CA MET A 1 1.37 16.05 38.51
C MET A 1 0.41 16.23 37.36
N PRO A 2 0.71 15.78 36.16
CA PRO A 2 -0.25 15.86 35.04
C PRO A 2 -1.44 14.94 35.33
N LEU A 3 -2.64 15.46 35.08
CA LEU A 3 -3.89 14.71 35.19
C LEU A 3 -4.66 14.78 33.88
N VAL A 4 -5.41 13.73 33.58
CA VAL A 4 -6.34 13.71 32.43
C VAL A 4 -7.32 14.88 32.56
N GLY A 5 -7.60 15.58 31.46
CA GLY A 5 -8.42 16.76 31.37
C GLY A 5 -7.69 18.09 31.62
N HIS A 6 -6.45 18.07 32.13
CA HIS A 6 -5.67 19.30 32.28
C HIS A 6 -5.13 19.76 30.91
N GLN A 7 -5.13 21.08 30.72
CA GLN A 7 -4.62 21.72 29.52
C GLN A 7 -3.23 22.30 29.77
N HIS A 8 -2.34 22.11 28.77
CA HIS A 8 -0.97 22.61 28.79
C HIS A 8 -0.59 23.18 27.44
N GLN A 9 0.09 24.33 27.45
CA GLN A 9 0.72 24.85 26.24
C GLN A 9 1.98 24.02 25.97
N ILE A 10 2.11 23.54 24.72
CA ILE A 10 3.24 22.74 24.26
C ILE A 10 3.70 23.18 22.88
N GLU A 11 4.91 22.82 22.56
CA GLU A 11 5.49 22.91 21.23
C GLU A 11 5.72 21.50 20.69
N ILE A 12 5.40 21.28 19.40
CA ILE A 12 5.65 20.03 18.70
C ILE A 12 7.04 20.09 18.08
N LEU A 13 7.84 19.08 18.38
CA LEU A 13 9.24 19.01 17.96
C LEU A 13 9.42 18.18 16.68
N GLU A 14 8.69 17.10 16.55
CA GLU A 14 8.78 16.15 15.43
C GLU A 14 7.46 15.40 15.22
N LEU A 15 7.33 14.68 14.10
CA LEU A 15 6.28 13.70 13.88
C LEU A 15 6.77 12.30 14.23
N THR A 16 5.87 11.48 14.75
CA THR A 16 6.10 10.04 14.91
C THR A 16 6.00 9.33 13.53
N ASP A 17 6.41 8.07 13.47
CA ASP A 17 6.20 7.17 12.31
C ASP A 17 4.72 6.98 11.94
N LYS A 18 3.81 7.31 12.87
CA LYS A 18 2.35 7.27 12.67
C LYS A 18 1.74 8.61 12.27
N GLY A 19 2.55 9.68 12.20
CA GLY A 19 2.10 11.03 11.85
C GLY A 19 1.54 11.83 13.02
N ASP A 20 1.66 11.36 14.26
CA ASP A 20 1.28 12.13 15.44
C ASP A 20 2.38 13.14 15.78
N GLY A 21 2.00 14.37 16.14
CA GLY A 21 2.94 15.36 16.65
C GLY A 21 3.53 14.92 17.99
N LYS A 22 4.85 14.99 18.12
CA LYS A 22 5.57 14.63 19.35
C LYS A 22 6.21 15.85 19.96
N GLY A 23 5.77 16.17 21.16
CA GLY A 23 6.36 17.20 22.04
C GLY A 23 6.85 16.59 23.35
N ARG A 24 7.15 17.46 24.31
CA ARG A 24 7.55 17.06 25.67
C ARG A 24 6.76 17.85 26.71
N LEU A 25 6.33 17.14 27.76
CA LEU A 25 5.68 17.72 28.93
C LEU A 25 6.11 16.94 30.18
N PHE A 26 6.60 17.63 31.23
CA PHE A 26 7.11 17.00 32.45
C PHE A 26 8.13 15.88 32.19
N ASP A 27 9.12 16.16 31.32
CA ASP A 27 10.19 15.24 30.91
C ASP A 27 9.71 13.93 30.22
N ARG A 28 8.44 13.86 29.86
CA ARG A 28 7.84 12.72 29.11
C ARG A 28 7.49 13.13 27.69
N PRO A 29 7.60 12.21 26.72
CA PRO A 29 7.04 12.43 25.40
C PRO A 29 5.53 12.58 25.49
N LEU A 30 5.00 13.57 24.78
CA LEU A 30 3.58 13.83 24.60
C LEU A 30 3.24 13.67 23.12
N PHE A 31 2.26 12.84 22.83
CA PHE A 31 1.77 12.58 21.47
C PHE A 31 0.42 13.25 21.27
N VAL A 32 0.30 14.00 20.17
CA VAL A 32 -0.91 14.76 19.84
C VAL A 32 -1.19 14.62 18.33
N GLU A 33 -2.36 14.12 18.00
CA GLU A 33 -2.76 13.96 16.61
C GLU A 33 -3.07 15.31 15.96
N GLY A 34 -2.72 15.45 14.65
CA GLY A 34 -3.07 16.61 13.84
C GLY A 34 -2.22 17.86 14.05
N LEU A 35 -1.19 17.81 14.93
CA LEU A 35 -0.21 18.87 15.08
C LEU A 35 1.07 18.59 14.28
N LEU A 36 1.71 19.66 13.82
CA LEU A 36 2.91 19.64 12.98
C LEU A 36 4.11 20.17 13.74
N PRO A 37 5.36 19.80 13.35
CA PRO A 37 6.58 20.33 13.93
C PRO A 37 6.64 21.87 13.89
N GLY A 38 7.10 22.47 14.99
CA GLY A 38 7.16 23.92 15.18
C GLY A 38 5.85 24.57 15.60
N GLU A 39 4.75 23.83 15.69
CA GLU A 39 3.47 24.38 16.16
C GLU A 39 3.42 24.48 17.69
N GLN A 40 2.78 25.55 18.16
CA GLN A 40 2.41 25.72 19.56
C GLN A 40 0.90 25.56 19.71
N ALA A 41 0.49 24.77 20.68
CA ALA A 41 -0.91 24.49 20.93
C ALA A 41 -1.21 24.35 22.41
N LEU A 42 -2.45 24.69 22.79
CA LEU A 42 -3.04 24.29 24.05
C LEU A 42 -3.59 22.87 23.88
N VAL A 43 -3.06 21.94 24.67
CA VAL A 43 -3.39 20.51 24.56
C VAL A 43 -3.98 20.01 25.84
N GLU A 44 -5.13 19.37 25.75
CA GLU A 44 -5.81 18.68 26.85
C GLU A 44 -5.30 17.24 26.94
N LEU A 45 -4.82 16.81 28.10
CA LEU A 45 -4.34 15.44 28.32
C LEU A 45 -5.51 14.45 28.30
N THR A 46 -5.41 13.44 27.42
CA THR A 46 -6.39 12.36 27.31
C THR A 46 -5.91 11.07 27.96
N GLU A 47 -4.59 10.87 28.05
CA GLU A 47 -3.99 9.73 28.72
C GLU A 47 -2.67 10.13 29.41
N VAL A 48 -2.50 9.59 30.62
CA VAL A 48 -1.29 9.83 31.43
C VAL A 48 -0.70 8.49 31.85
N LYS A 49 0.45 8.12 31.26
CA LYS A 49 1.23 6.92 31.60
C LYS A 49 2.55 7.29 32.27
N PRO A 50 3.21 6.37 32.96
CA PRO A 50 4.52 6.64 33.58
C PRO A 50 5.56 7.16 32.57
N ASN A 51 5.60 6.63 31.33
CA ASN A 51 6.66 6.89 30.36
C ASN A 51 6.21 7.79 29.20
N TYR A 52 4.92 8.07 29.03
CA TYR A 52 4.39 8.90 27.95
C TYR A 52 3.05 9.52 28.30
N LEU A 53 2.63 10.47 27.47
CA LEU A 53 1.36 11.19 27.57
C LEU A 53 0.68 11.19 26.20
N HIS A 54 -0.66 11.17 26.17
CA HIS A 54 -1.44 11.52 24.99
C HIS A 54 -2.31 12.73 25.28
N GLY A 55 -2.54 13.53 24.25
CA GLY A 55 -3.42 14.69 24.32
C GLY A 55 -4.18 14.92 23.03
N LYS A 56 -5.22 15.73 23.12
CA LYS A 56 -5.96 16.27 21.98
C LYS A 56 -5.78 17.79 21.93
N VAL A 57 -5.82 18.35 20.74
CA VAL A 57 -5.75 19.80 20.54
C VAL A 57 -6.98 20.45 21.13
N ALA A 58 -6.81 21.38 22.08
CA ALA A 58 -7.85 22.27 22.54
C ALA A 58 -7.87 23.56 21.73
N GLU A 59 -6.66 24.13 21.43
CA GLU A 59 -6.53 25.34 20.63
C GLU A 59 -5.14 25.35 19.97
N LEU A 60 -5.08 25.68 18.66
CA LEU A 60 -3.84 25.91 17.94
C LEU A 60 -3.44 27.38 18.12
N LEU A 61 -2.36 27.63 18.87
CA LEU A 61 -1.91 28.98 19.23
C LEU A 61 -1.01 29.59 18.14
N GLN A 62 -0.11 28.79 17.59
CA GLN A 62 0.82 29.20 16.53
C GLN A 62 0.92 28.07 15.49
N PRO A 63 0.33 28.25 14.29
CA PRO A 63 0.44 27.30 13.23
C PRO A 63 1.85 27.28 12.60
N SER A 64 2.23 26.14 12.04
CA SER A 64 3.40 26.01 11.17
C SER A 64 3.19 26.78 9.86
N ALA A 65 4.28 27.33 9.29
CA ALA A 65 4.23 27.94 7.94
C ALA A 65 3.86 26.93 6.84
N ASP A 66 4.10 25.64 7.08
CA ASP A 66 3.77 24.54 6.17
C ASP A 66 2.36 23.97 6.40
N ARG A 67 1.57 24.52 7.33
CA ARG A 67 0.18 24.09 7.54
C ARG A 67 -0.71 24.60 6.42
N VAL A 68 -1.50 23.69 5.87
CA VAL A 68 -2.57 24.00 4.91
C VAL A 68 -3.95 23.75 5.52
N ALA A 69 -4.97 24.33 4.91
CA ALA A 69 -6.35 24.04 5.27
C ALA A 69 -6.66 22.55 5.05
N ASP A 70 -7.44 21.97 5.96
CA ASP A 70 -7.84 20.57 5.82
C ASP A 70 -8.79 20.43 4.62
N PHE A 71 -8.44 19.57 3.69
CA PHE A 71 -9.24 19.30 2.48
C PHE A 71 -10.26 18.19 2.67
N CYS A 72 -10.23 17.50 3.81
CA CYS A 72 -11.06 16.34 4.09
C CYS A 72 -11.93 16.58 5.30
N PRO A 73 -13.28 16.47 5.19
CA PRO A 73 -14.19 16.63 6.31
C PRO A 73 -14.06 15.52 7.37
N ASN A 74 -13.51 14.36 6.97
CA ASN A 74 -13.39 13.18 7.81
C ASN A 74 -12.08 13.19 8.62
N THR A 75 -11.99 14.08 9.60
CA THR A 75 -10.77 14.28 10.40
C THR A 75 -10.38 13.07 11.25
N GLU A 76 -11.33 12.21 11.59
CA GLU A 76 -11.12 11.01 12.41
C GLU A 76 -10.73 9.76 11.58
N CYS A 77 -10.69 9.88 10.24
CA CYS A 77 -10.24 8.82 9.35
C CYS A 77 -8.72 8.63 9.47
N GLY A 78 -8.27 7.39 9.68
CA GLY A 78 -6.86 7.05 9.80
C GLY A 78 -6.09 6.99 8.47
N GLY A 79 -6.71 7.30 7.33
CA GLY A 79 -6.11 7.11 6.00
C GLY A 79 -5.05 8.13 5.61
N CYS A 80 -5.16 9.38 6.09
CA CYS A 80 -4.32 10.51 5.69
C CYS A 80 -3.73 11.20 6.93
N GLN A 81 -2.60 10.70 7.42
CA GLN A 81 -2.02 11.13 8.70
C GLN A 81 -1.41 12.54 8.64
N VAL A 82 -0.90 12.95 7.47
CA VAL A 82 -0.18 14.23 7.29
C VAL A 82 -0.90 15.20 6.35
N ARG A 83 -2.23 15.06 6.20
CA ARG A 83 -3.04 15.96 5.35
C ARG A 83 -2.95 17.45 5.70
N PRO A 84 -2.74 17.88 6.98
CA PRO A 84 -2.57 19.30 7.30
C PRO A 84 -1.23 19.89 6.85
N LEU A 85 -0.27 19.04 6.41
CA LEU A 85 1.04 19.46 5.94
C LEU A 85 1.02 19.74 4.44
N ALA A 86 1.58 20.86 3.99
CA ALA A 86 1.73 21.20 2.58
C ALA A 86 2.49 20.11 1.82
N TYR A 87 2.07 19.78 0.61
CA TYR A 87 2.61 18.63 -0.13
C TYR A 87 4.14 18.69 -0.33
N PRO A 88 4.78 19.82 -0.65
CA PRO A 88 6.25 19.89 -0.70
C PRO A 88 6.93 19.57 0.64
N ALA A 89 6.29 19.91 1.76
CA ALA A 89 6.82 19.58 3.09
C ALA A 89 6.58 18.09 3.43
N GLN A 90 5.49 17.46 2.95
CA GLN A 90 5.31 16.01 3.04
C GLN A 90 6.43 15.25 2.31
N LEU A 91 6.84 15.70 1.13
CA LEU A 91 7.93 15.11 0.37
C LEU A 91 9.25 15.18 1.15
N LYS A 92 9.59 16.34 1.70
CA LYS A 92 10.79 16.50 2.55
C LYS A 92 10.75 15.58 3.78
N LEU A 93 9.60 15.50 4.44
CA LEU A 93 9.41 14.61 5.58
C LEU A 93 9.68 13.14 5.20
N LYS A 94 9.11 12.67 4.09
CA LYS A 94 9.27 11.30 3.63
C LYS A 94 10.70 10.97 3.19
N GLN A 95 11.36 11.90 2.53
CA GLN A 95 12.78 11.75 2.20
C GLN A 95 13.64 11.65 3.47
N ALA A 96 13.37 12.50 4.47
CA ALA A 96 14.05 12.45 5.76
C ALA A 96 13.81 11.14 6.51
N LEU A 97 12.63 10.51 6.39
CA LEU A 97 12.37 9.19 6.99
C LEU A 97 13.27 8.11 6.37
N VAL A 98 13.48 8.12 5.07
CA VAL A 98 14.39 7.18 4.39
C VAL A 98 15.83 7.44 4.81
N GLN A 99 16.27 8.69 4.79
CA GLN A 99 17.62 9.09 5.22
C GLN A 99 17.90 8.68 6.66
N SER A 100 16.98 8.99 7.58
CA SER A 100 17.14 8.64 9.01
C SER A 100 17.18 7.12 9.24
N ALA A 101 16.41 6.34 8.51
CA ALA A 101 16.45 4.88 8.61
C ALA A 101 17.83 4.32 8.20
N LEU A 102 18.42 4.86 7.13
CA LEU A 102 19.75 4.48 6.67
C LEU A 102 20.84 4.90 7.68
N GLU A 103 20.76 6.11 8.22
CA GLU A 103 21.68 6.60 9.26
C GLU A 103 21.67 5.70 10.50
N GLN A 104 20.49 5.35 11.01
CA GLN A 104 20.32 4.44 12.15
C GLN A 104 20.88 3.04 11.89
N ALA A 105 20.89 2.59 10.63
CA ALA A 105 21.48 1.32 10.24
C ALA A 105 22.98 1.37 9.95
N GLY A 106 23.63 2.57 10.09
CA GLY A 106 25.04 2.78 9.79
C GLY A 106 25.36 2.93 8.31
N LEU A 107 24.37 3.35 7.50
CA LEU A 107 24.46 3.58 6.06
C LEU A 107 24.28 5.08 5.70
N GLY A 108 24.59 5.99 6.61
CA GLY A 108 24.32 7.42 6.46
C GLY A 108 25.07 8.11 5.30
N ASP A 109 26.18 7.54 4.85
CA ASP A 109 26.95 8.06 3.70
C ASP A 109 26.33 7.70 2.34
N THR A 110 25.29 6.86 2.30
CA THR A 110 24.63 6.48 1.06
C THR A 110 23.86 7.66 0.46
N PRO A 111 24.04 7.97 -0.83
CA PRO A 111 23.24 8.99 -1.50
C PRO A 111 21.74 8.63 -1.50
N VAL A 112 20.92 9.52 -0.95
CA VAL A 112 19.45 9.48 -1.09
C VAL A 112 19.05 10.57 -2.05
N LYS A 113 18.47 10.18 -3.19
CA LYS A 113 18.00 11.12 -4.20
C LYS A 113 16.79 11.91 -3.72
N ASP A 114 16.50 13.03 -4.38
CA ASP A 114 15.27 13.76 -4.14
C ASP A 114 14.06 12.87 -4.41
N ILE A 115 13.09 12.91 -3.49
CA ILE A 115 11.90 12.09 -3.58
C ILE A 115 11.06 12.43 -4.81
N LEU A 116 10.62 11.40 -5.53
CA LEU A 116 9.73 11.56 -6.67
C LEU A 116 8.28 11.66 -6.18
N GLY A 117 7.71 12.87 -6.25
CA GLY A 117 6.34 13.18 -5.85
C GLY A 117 5.37 13.19 -7.03
N MET A 118 4.08 13.46 -6.73
CA MET A 118 3.02 13.65 -7.72
C MET A 118 2.84 15.14 -8.06
N GLU A 119 2.45 15.42 -9.29
CA GLU A 119 1.99 16.75 -9.68
C GLU A 119 0.64 17.08 -9.03
N SER A 120 -0.29 16.11 -9.04
CA SER A 120 -1.61 16.22 -8.38
C SER A 120 -1.79 15.08 -7.39
N PRO A 121 -1.64 15.33 -6.06
CA PRO A 121 -1.67 14.29 -5.05
C PRO A 121 -3.09 13.89 -4.59
N PHE A 122 -4.10 14.08 -5.45
CA PHE A 122 -5.50 13.78 -5.18
C PHE A 122 -6.07 12.77 -6.17
N ALA A 123 -7.17 12.11 -5.79
CA ALA A 123 -7.89 11.13 -6.59
C ALA A 123 -6.99 10.06 -7.24
N TYR A 124 -5.89 9.71 -6.58
CA TYR A 124 -4.85 8.83 -7.13
C TYR A 124 -5.10 7.34 -6.87
N ARG A 125 -5.98 7.01 -5.91
CA ARG A 125 -6.25 5.62 -5.56
C ARG A 125 -7.17 4.97 -6.59
N ASN A 126 -6.67 3.88 -7.16
CA ASN A 126 -7.44 3.04 -8.08
C ASN A 126 -8.26 1.94 -7.38
N LYS A 127 -8.15 1.82 -6.07
CA LYS A 127 -8.86 0.82 -5.27
C LYS A 127 -9.35 1.41 -3.95
N ALA A 128 -10.61 1.16 -3.64
CA ALA A 128 -11.19 1.40 -2.33
C ALA A 128 -11.68 0.09 -1.72
N GLN A 129 -11.47 -0.09 -0.42
CA GLN A 129 -11.98 -1.21 0.37
C GLN A 129 -12.71 -0.63 1.58
N TYR A 130 -14.03 -0.75 1.58
CA TYR A 130 -14.90 -0.24 2.60
C TYR A 130 -15.40 -1.36 3.50
N ALA A 131 -15.49 -1.11 4.78
CA ALA A 131 -16.24 -1.96 5.70
C ALA A 131 -17.73 -1.61 5.64
N VAL A 132 -18.59 -2.60 5.88
CA VAL A 132 -20.04 -2.44 5.96
C VAL A 132 -20.48 -2.79 7.36
N ARG A 133 -21.25 -1.91 8.01
CA ARG A 133 -21.75 -2.10 9.38
C ARG A 133 -23.22 -1.67 9.49
N GLY A 134 -23.94 -2.30 10.43
CA GLY A 134 -25.29 -1.86 10.78
C GLY A 134 -25.26 -0.56 11.57
N CYS A 135 -26.25 0.29 11.33
CA CYS A 135 -26.54 1.49 12.10
C CYS A 135 -28.05 1.69 12.19
N ASP A 136 -28.52 2.70 12.97
CA ASP A 136 -29.95 2.99 13.15
C ASP A 136 -30.69 3.27 11.83
N ALA A 137 -29.96 3.77 10.81
CA ALA A 137 -30.50 4.04 9.47
C ALA A 137 -30.39 2.82 8.52
N GLY A 138 -30.08 1.61 9.02
CA GLY A 138 -29.85 0.40 8.24
C GLY A 138 -28.37 0.09 8.08
N ALA A 139 -27.85 0.03 6.84
CA ALA A 139 -26.44 -0.19 6.57
C ALA A 139 -25.65 1.10 6.40
N GLU A 140 -24.41 1.12 6.88
CA GLU A 140 -23.42 2.15 6.61
C GLU A 140 -22.18 1.54 5.97
N ILE A 141 -21.57 2.26 5.01
CA ILE A 141 -20.39 1.81 4.26
C ILE A 141 -19.32 2.90 4.36
N GLY A 142 -18.14 2.54 4.85
CA GLY A 142 -17.10 3.54 5.08
C GLY A 142 -15.76 2.97 5.49
N PHE A 143 -14.92 3.83 6.04
CA PHE A 143 -13.64 3.47 6.63
C PHE A 143 -13.72 3.41 8.14
N TYR A 144 -12.84 2.63 8.76
CA TYR A 144 -12.74 2.63 10.22
C TYR A 144 -12.15 3.95 10.73
N ARG A 145 -12.73 4.43 11.82
CA ARG A 145 -12.12 5.46 12.67
C ARG A 145 -10.78 4.93 13.18
N LYS A 146 -9.80 5.81 13.27
CA LYS A 146 -8.45 5.46 13.78
C LYS A 146 -8.57 4.83 15.18
N HIS A 147 -7.93 3.69 15.36
CA HIS A 147 -7.94 2.90 16.59
C HIS A 147 -9.31 2.37 17.06
N SER A 148 -10.29 2.27 16.16
CA SER A 148 -11.64 1.82 16.45
C SER A 148 -12.17 0.91 15.34
N HIS A 149 -13.26 0.20 15.62
CA HIS A 149 -14.09 -0.49 14.63
C HIS A 149 -15.35 0.32 14.24
N ASP A 150 -15.48 1.56 14.76
CA ASP A 150 -16.55 2.46 14.34
C ASP A 150 -16.32 2.95 12.92
N LEU A 151 -17.38 3.06 12.12
CA LEU A 151 -17.28 3.55 10.76
C LEU A 151 -17.38 5.06 10.69
N ILE A 152 -16.63 5.60 9.75
CA ILE A 152 -16.78 6.96 9.23
C ILE A 152 -17.27 6.83 7.80
N THR A 153 -18.34 7.54 7.45
CA THR A 153 -18.86 7.57 6.08
C THR A 153 -17.77 8.04 5.11
N ALA A 154 -17.72 7.42 3.95
CA ALA A 154 -16.71 7.74 2.92
C ALA A 154 -17.33 8.56 1.76
N ASP A 155 -18.27 9.45 2.06
CA ASP A 155 -19.03 10.22 1.06
C ASP A 155 -18.21 11.32 0.37
N ASP A 156 -17.05 11.68 0.95
CA ASP A 156 -16.18 12.72 0.41
C ASP A 156 -14.73 12.40 0.73
N CYS A 157 -14.09 11.61 -0.12
CA CYS A 157 -12.69 11.20 0.06
C CYS A 157 -11.81 11.73 -1.07
N ALA A 158 -11.03 12.76 -0.80
CA ALA A 158 -10.21 13.45 -1.79
C ALA A 158 -9.09 12.61 -2.42
N VAL A 159 -8.69 11.48 -1.81
CA VAL A 159 -7.65 10.60 -2.37
C VAL A 159 -8.21 9.43 -3.18
N GLN A 160 -9.51 9.16 -3.07
CA GLN A 160 -10.20 8.16 -3.89
C GLN A 160 -10.67 8.76 -5.21
N ASP A 161 -10.71 7.95 -6.28
CA ASP A 161 -11.40 8.36 -7.50
C ASP A 161 -12.89 8.60 -7.22
N PRO A 162 -13.52 9.64 -7.78
CA PRO A 162 -14.93 9.95 -7.54
C PRO A 162 -15.90 8.78 -7.79
N LEU A 163 -15.60 7.88 -8.74
CA LEU A 163 -16.43 6.70 -8.99
C LEU A 163 -16.48 5.73 -7.80
N HIS A 164 -15.41 5.65 -6.99
CA HIS A 164 -15.44 4.83 -5.78
C HIS A 164 -16.42 5.39 -4.75
N VAL A 165 -16.50 6.72 -4.62
CA VAL A 165 -17.42 7.40 -3.73
C VAL A 165 -18.86 7.21 -4.20
N GLU A 166 -19.11 7.37 -5.50
CA GLU A 166 -20.44 7.15 -6.11
C GLU A 166 -20.91 5.71 -5.94
N LEU A 167 -20.04 4.72 -6.21
CA LEU A 167 -20.36 3.29 -6.02
C LEU A 167 -20.71 2.96 -4.58
N ASN A 168 -19.96 3.53 -3.61
CA ASN A 168 -20.27 3.39 -2.20
C ASN A 168 -21.71 3.87 -1.90
N ALA A 169 -22.06 5.07 -2.34
CA ALA A 169 -23.38 5.65 -2.12
C ALA A 169 -24.49 4.79 -2.76
N ARG A 170 -24.29 4.28 -3.99
CA ARG A 170 -25.26 3.41 -4.70
C ARG A 170 -25.50 2.09 -3.97
N VAL A 171 -24.43 1.41 -3.56
CA VAL A 171 -24.54 0.13 -2.82
C VAL A 171 -25.18 0.35 -1.46
N ARG A 172 -24.81 1.40 -0.73
CA ARG A 172 -25.44 1.76 0.55
C ARG A 172 -26.94 2.02 0.39
N ASN A 173 -27.34 2.79 -0.62
CA ASN A 173 -28.75 3.09 -0.88
C ASN A 173 -29.54 1.81 -1.26
N TRP A 174 -28.96 0.92 -2.07
CA TRP A 174 -29.55 -0.38 -2.38
C TRP A 174 -29.76 -1.22 -1.12
N MET A 175 -28.76 -1.31 -0.23
CA MET A 175 -28.89 -2.05 1.02
C MET A 175 -30.02 -1.49 1.90
N ARG A 176 -30.10 -0.18 2.02
CA ARG A 176 -31.14 0.50 2.84
C ARG A 176 -32.55 0.34 2.24
N ALA A 177 -32.68 0.45 0.92
CA ALA A 177 -33.98 0.34 0.24
C ALA A 177 -34.60 -1.06 0.35
N HIS A 178 -33.78 -2.09 0.55
CA HIS A 178 -34.21 -3.48 0.59
C HIS A 178 -33.94 -4.17 1.93
N ASP A 179 -33.64 -3.39 2.99
CA ASP A 179 -33.39 -3.89 4.35
C ASP A 179 -32.33 -5.00 4.40
N ILE A 180 -31.28 -4.90 3.55
CA ILE A 180 -30.20 -5.87 3.50
C ILE A 180 -29.31 -5.69 4.72
N ALA A 181 -29.19 -6.73 5.54
CA ALA A 181 -28.41 -6.70 6.75
C ALA A 181 -26.91 -6.58 6.49
N ALA A 182 -26.27 -5.61 7.14
CA ALA A 182 -24.82 -5.56 7.23
C ALA A 182 -24.29 -6.70 8.10
N TYR A 183 -23.04 -7.13 7.83
CA TYR A 183 -22.40 -8.16 8.61
C TYR A 183 -22.10 -7.70 10.05
N ASP A 184 -22.55 -8.49 11.00
CA ASP A 184 -22.23 -8.38 12.42
C ASP A 184 -21.11 -9.38 12.76
N GLU A 185 -19.93 -8.84 13.06
CA GLU A 185 -18.75 -9.66 13.38
C GLU A 185 -18.84 -10.36 14.74
N VAL A 186 -19.64 -9.84 15.68
CA VAL A 186 -19.82 -10.43 17.00
C VAL A 186 -20.67 -11.68 16.91
N ASN A 187 -21.81 -11.58 16.21
CA ASN A 187 -22.78 -12.67 16.08
C ASN A 187 -22.53 -13.54 14.83
N HIS A 188 -21.62 -13.14 13.93
CA HIS A 188 -21.36 -13.80 12.66
C HIS A 188 -22.64 -14.00 11.84
N SER A 189 -23.34 -12.91 11.61
CA SER A 189 -24.64 -12.88 10.94
C SER A 189 -24.77 -11.66 10.03
N GLY A 190 -25.83 -11.60 9.24
CA GLY A 190 -26.00 -10.56 8.22
C GLY A 190 -25.58 -11.04 6.84
N CYS A 191 -25.52 -10.14 5.87
CA CYS A 191 -25.25 -10.50 4.47
C CYS A 191 -23.95 -9.84 3.98
N VAL A 192 -23.89 -8.51 3.89
CA VAL A 192 -22.77 -7.79 3.26
C VAL A 192 -21.73 -7.40 4.30
N ARG A 193 -20.49 -7.85 4.06
CA ARG A 193 -19.33 -7.62 4.95
C ARG A 193 -18.51 -6.41 4.55
N ASN A 194 -18.17 -6.35 3.25
CA ASN A 194 -17.30 -5.32 2.69
C ASN A 194 -17.73 -4.98 1.26
N LEU A 195 -17.40 -3.78 0.83
CA LEU A 195 -17.43 -3.36 -0.56
C LEU A 195 -16.00 -3.05 -1.00
N MET A 196 -15.55 -3.66 -2.09
CA MET A 196 -14.31 -3.27 -2.77
C MET A 196 -14.65 -2.74 -4.16
N THR A 197 -14.04 -1.64 -4.53
CA THR A 197 -14.12 -1.10 -5.88
C THR A 197 -12.73 -0.92 -6.44
N ARG A 198 -12.54 -1.16 -7.74
CA ARG A 198 -11.26 -1.01 -8.42
C ARG A 198 -11.47 -0.43 -9.82
N LYS A 199 -10.69 0.59 -10.17
CA LYS A 199 -10.74 1.27 -11.46
C LYS A 199 -9.42 1.11 -12.19
N GLY A 200 -9.46 0.69 -13.45
CA GLY A 200 -8.35 0.82 -14.38
C GLY A 200 -8.23 2.30 -14.82
N PHE A 201 -7.15 2.96 -14.46
CA PHE A 201 -7.01 4.39 -14.76
C PHE A 201 -6.75 4.68 -16.23
N LYS A 202 -6.03 3.79 -16.91
CA LYS A 202 -5.75 3.92 -18.35
C LYS A 202 -6.84 3.27 -19.22
N SER A 203 -7.45 2.19 -18.75
CA SER A 203 -8.54 1.51 -19.46
C SER A 203 -9.92 2.14 -19.26
N GLY A 204 -10.15 2.75 -18.08
CA GLY A 204 -11.48 3.19 -17.65
C GLY A 204 -12.37 2.08 -17.11
N GLU A 205 -11.93 0.82 -17.12
CA GLU A 205 -12.71 -0.32 -16.63
C GLU A 205 -12.91 -0.25 -15.11
N LEU A 206 -14.08 -0.70 -14.64
CA LEU A 206 -14.49 -0.57 -13.25
C LEU A 206 -14.98 -1.91 -12.70
N MET A 207 -14.34 -2.39 -11.65
CA MET A 207 -14.73 -3.59 -10.90
C MET A 207 -15.42 -3.20 -9.60
N VAL A 208 -16.52 -3.86 -9.31
CA VAL A 208 -17.18 -3.85 -8.01
C VAL A 208 -17.16 -5.25 -7.44
N VAL A 209 -16.72 -5.38 -6.18
CA VAL A 209 -16.71 -6.65 -5.45
C VAL A 209 -17.52 -6.47 -4.17
N LEU A 210 -18.61 -7.20 -4.07
CA LEU A 210 -19.43 -7.25 -2.87
C LEU A 210 -19.03 -8.49 -2.06
N VAL A 211 -18.50 -8.29 -0.87
CA VAL A 211 -18.09 -9.40 0.00
C VAL A 211 -19.27 -9.78 0.89
N THR A 212 -19.70 -11.04 0.82
CA THR A 212 -20.87 -11.53 1.54
C THR A 212 -20.53 -12.65 2.51
N LEU A 213 -21.36 -12.79 3.55
CA LEU A 213 -21.48 -14.01 4.33
C LEU A 213 -22.49 -14.90 3.62
N GLY A 214 -22.05 -16.08 3.19
CA GLY A 214 -22.90 -17.02 2.43
C GLY A 214 -23.06 -16.67 0.94
N GLU A 215 -23.68 -17.61 0.25
CA GLU A 215 -23.89 -17.57 -1.21
C GLU A 215 -25.11 -16.74 -1.64
N GLU A 216 -26.08 -16.57 -0.73
CA GLU A 216 -27.28 -15.82 -1.03
C GLU A 216 -27.00 -14.32 -1.11
N LEU A 217 -27.43 -13.71 -2.22
CA LEU A 217 -27.44 -12.26 -2.40
C LEU A 217 -28.87 -11.82 -2.73
N PRO A 218 -29.64 -11.35 -1.75
CA PRO A 218 -31.01 -10.90 -1.98
C PRO A 218 -31.03 -9.62 -2.83
N PHE A 219 -32.08 -9.46 -3.65
CA PHE A 219 -32.27 -8.27 -4.49
C PHE A 219 -31.09 -8.00 -5.45
N GLU A 220 -30.51 -9.07 -6.05
CA GLU A 220 -29.38 -8.97 -6.98
C GLU A 220 -29.78 -8.18 -8.25
N ALA A 221 -30.99 -8.38 -8.77
CA ALA A 221 -31.45 -7.66 -9.96
C ALA A 221 -31.56 -6.15 -9.71
N GLU A 222 -31.99 -5.74 -8.52
CA GLU A 222 -32.07 -4.35 -8.10
C GLU A 222 -30.68 -3.74 -7.89
N LEU A 223 -29.70 -4.51 -7.40
CA LEU A 223 -28.30 -4.08 -7.34
C LEU A 223 -27.76 -3.80 -8.75
N LEU A 224 -27.95 -4.73 -9.68
CA LEU A 224 -27.54 -4.55 -11.07
C LEU A 224 -28.22 -3.32 -11.71
N ALA A 225 -29.50 -3.11 -11.43
CA ALA A 225 -30.23 -1.93 -11.90
C ALA A 225 -29.68 -0.63 -11.29
N ALA A 226 -29.35 -0.62 -9.98
CA ALA A 226 -28.82 0.54 -9.28
C ALA A 226 -27.41 0.98 -9.77
N LEU A 227 -26.69 0.08 -10.43
CA LEU A 227 -25.34 0.32 -10.98
C LEU A 227 -25.33 0.48 -12.51
N SER A 228 -26.46 0.31 -13.20
CA SER A 228 -26.54 0.17 -14.66
C SER A 228 -26.16 1.45 -15.46
N ASP A 229 -26.26 2.62 -14.85
CA ASP A 229 -25.87 3.92 -15.42
C ASP A 229 -24.39 4.29 -15.16
N LEU A 230 -23.68 3.49 -14.36
CA LEU A 230 -22.25 3.64 -14.11
C LEU A 230 -21.43 2.75 -15.05
N PRO A 231 -20.18 3.10 -15.37
CA PRO A 231 -19.33 2.31 -16.27
C PRO A 231 -18.77 1.05 -15.60
N VAL A 232 -19.63 0.27 -14.92
CA VAL A 232 -19.22 -0.97 -14.25
C VAL A 232 -18.96 -2.05 -15.29
N THR A 233 -17.69 -2.44 -15.44
CA THR A 233 -17.27 -3.50 -16.38
C THR A 233 -17.55 -4.87 -15.79
N THR A 234 -17.33 -5.05 -14.50
CA THR A 234 -17.57 -6.32 -13.82
C THR A 234 -18.07 -6.13 -12.40
N LEU A 235 -19.03 -6.97 -12.00
CA LEU A 235 -19.55 -7.08 -10.63
C LEU A 235 -19.34 -8.51 -10.16
N VAL A 236 -18.68 -8.65 -9.01
CA VAL A 236 -18.36 -9.95 -8.40
C VAL A 236 -18.91 -10.01 -6.98
N GLN A 237 -19.60 -11.09 -6.66
CA GLN A 237 -19.83 -11.49 -5.28
C GLN A 237 -18.65 -12.34 -4.81
N ASN A 238 -17.96 -11.89 -3.76
CA ASN A 238 -16.92 -12.66 -3.11
C ASN A 238 -17.47 -13.22 -1.79
N ILE A 239 -17.43 -14.54 -1.65
CA ILE A 239 -18.01 -15.24 -0.50
C ILE A 239 -16.92 -15.44 0.56
N ASN A 240 -17.14 -14.88 1.75
CA ASN A 240 -16.24 -15.02 2.89
C ASN A 240 -17.01 -15.43 4.14
N ASP A 241 -17.05 -16.73 4.40
CA ASP A 241 -17.75 -17.34 5.55
C ASP A 241 -16.85 -17.50 6.78
N GLU A 242 -15.57 -17.08 6.67
CA GLU A 242 -14.63 -17.27 7.77
C GLU A 242 -14.75 -16.14 8.81
N ARG A 243 -14.58 -16.50 10.09
CA ARG A 243 -14.37 -15.54 11.19
C ARG A 243 -12.92 -15.07 11.21
N THR A 244 -12.56 -14.18 10.30
CA THR A 244 -11.19 -13.71 10.11
C THR A 244 -11.18 -12.23 9.76
N ASN A 245 -10.04 -11.57 9.98
CA ASN A 245 -9.79 -10.20 9.51
C ASN A 245 -9.46 -10.13 8.01
N ARG A 246 -9.39 -11.27 7.31
CA ARG A 246 -9.26 -11.29 5.86
C ARG A 246 -10.54 -10.74 5.23
N ILE A 247 -10.41 -9.75 4.36
CA ILE A 247 -11.56 -9.11 3.70
C ILE A 247 -12.16 -10.04 2.66
N LEU A 248 -11.34 -10.56 1.74
CA LEU A 248 -11.80 -11.40 0.63
C LEU A 248 -11.71 -12.89 0.99
N GLY A 249 -12.76 -13.63 0.71
CA GLY A 249 -12.78 -15.09 0.72
C GLY A 249 -12.16 -15.68 -0.54
N ALA A 250 -12.12 -17.01 -0.61
CA ALA A 250 -11.53 -17.73 -1.74
C ALA A 250 -12.48 -17.88 -2.95
N THR A 251 -13.78 -17.81 -2.72
CA THR A 251 -14.80 -18.08 -3.75
C THR A 251 -15.38 -16.80 -4.34
N ASN A 252 -15.41 -16.73 -5.65
CA ASN A 252 -16.03 -15.63 -6.39
C ASN A 252 -17.18 -16.14 -7.27
N ARG A 253 -18.30 -15.41 -7.28
CA ARG A 253 -19.41 -15.56 -8.23
C ARG A 253 -19.51 -14.30 -9.08
N VAL A 254 -19.35 -14.42 -10.38
CA VAL A 254 -19.47 -13.29 -11.30
C VAL A 254 -20.94 -12.99 -11.55
N LEU A 255 -21.37 -11.77 -11.28
CA LEU A 255 -22.73 -11.28 -11.46
C LEU A 255 -22.90 -10.48 -12.77
N LEU A 256 -21.83 -9.80 -13.18
CA LEU A 256 -21.74 -9.03 -14.43
C LEU A 256 -20.31 -9.09 -14.97
N GLY A 257 -20.16 -9.15 -16.29
CA GLY A 257 -18.88 -9.12 -16.98
C GLY A 257 -18.05 -10.40 -16.84
N GLU A 258 -16.74 -10.29 -16.87
CA GLU A 258 -15.79 -11.42 -16.90
C GLU A 258 -15.16 -11.76 -15.53
N GLY A 259 -15.47 -11.00 -14.49
CA GLY A 259 -14.87 -11.17 -13.16
C GLY A 259 -13.47 -10.56 -13.02
N VAL A 260 -13.00 -9.88 -14.04
CA VAL A 260 -11.71 -9.19 -14.10
C VAL A 260 -11.86 -7.81 -14.72
N ILE A 261 -10.88 -6.95 -14.50
CA ILE A 261 -10.68 -5.71 -15.28
C ILE A 261 -9.28 -5.70 -15.86
N ARG A 262 -9.07 -4.87 -16.86
CA ARG A 262 -7.76 -4.60 -17.43
C ARG A 262 -7.29 -3.20 -17.07
N ASP A 263 -5.99 -3.03 -16.93
CA ASP A 263 -5.35 -1.72 -16.84
C ASP A 263 -3.91 -1.82 -17.38
N LYS A 264 -3.25 -0.68 -17.54
CA LYS A 264 -1.90 -0.62 -18.11
C LYS A 264 -0.90 -0.04 -17.11
N ILE A 265 0.32 -0.59 -17.15
CA ILE A 265 1.53 0.00 -16.59
C ILE A 265 2.45 0.27 -17.79
N HIS A 266 2.72 1.54 -18.08
CA HIS A 266 3.27 1.97 -19.36
C HIS A 266 2.46 1.39 -20.54
N GLU A 267 3.10 0.62 -21.42
CA GLU A 267 2.47 -0.02 -22.58
C GLU A 267 1.97 -1.45 -22.31
N LEU A 268 2.31 -2.02 -21.15
CA LEU A 268 1.93 -3.38 -20.79
C LEU A 268 0.52 -3.41 -20.23
N GLU A 269 -0.28 -4.35 -20.72
CA GLU A 269 -1.66 -4.59 -20.28
C GLU A 269 -1.69 -5.69 -19.22
N PHE A 270 -2.48 -5.48 -18.17
CA PHE A 270 -2.64 -6.42 -17.06
C PHE A 270 -4.10 -6.74 -16.84
N GLU A 271 -4.41 -8.02 -16.79
CA GLU A 271 -5.67 -8.54 -16.28
C GLU A 271 -5.60 -8.64 -14.77
N ILE A 272 -6.58 -8.04 -14.11
CA ILE A 272 -6.60 -7.85 -12.65
C ILE A 272 -7.86 -8.50 -12.10
N SER A 273 -7.69 -9.57 -11.31
CA SER A 273 -8.78 -10.25 -10.60
C SER A 273 -9.09 -9.58 -9.25
N PRO A 274 -10.21 -9.91 -8.58
CA PRO A 274 -10.51 -9.40 -7.24
C PRO A 274 -9.40 -9.65 -6.22
N LEU A 275 -8.73 -10.81 -6.30
CA LEU A 275 -7.69 -11.23 -5.37
C LEU A 275 -6.28 -10.73 -5.75
N SER A 276 -6.08 -10.22 -6.97
CA SER A 276 -4.77 -9.75 -7.44
C SER A 276 -4.30 -8.55 -6.62
N PHE A 277 -3.06 -8.59 -6.17
CA PHE A 277 -2.38 -7.36 -5.75
C PHE A 277 -2.01 -6.55 -7.00
N PHE A 278 -2.36 -5.30 -7.00
CA PHE A 278 -1.98 -4.30 -8.01
C PHE A 278 -1.79 -2.97 -7.29
N GLN A 279 -0.75 -2.23 -7.61
CA GLN A 279 -0.40 -0.98 -6.94
C GLN A 279 -1.55 0.02 -6.97
N ASN A 280 -1.78 0.70 -5.81
CA ASN A 280 -2.97 1.54 -5.63
C ASN A 280 -2.87 2.96 -6.21
N ASN A 281 -1.70 3.35 -6.70
CA ASN A 281 -1.43 4.63 -7.33
C ASN A 281 -0.80 4.40 -8.71
N PRO A 282 -1.59 4.32 -9.78
CA PRO A 282 -1.10 3.99 -11.12
C PRO A 282 -0.04 4.97 -11.63
N THR A 283 -0.21 6.27 -11.38
CA THR A 283 0.75 7.31 -11.80
C THR A 283 2.12 7.09 -11.17
N GLN A 284 2.16 6.84 -9.87
CA GLN A 284 3.43 6.61 -9.17
C GLN A 284 3.95 5.19 -9.38
N THR A 285 3.12 4.24 -9.78
CA THR A 285 3.59 2.91 -10.20
C THR A 285 4.47 2.99 -11.43
N ASP A 286 4.10 3.80 -12.42
CA ASP A 286 4.92 4.06 -13.60
C ASP A 286 6.30 4.62 -13.20
N VAL A 287 6.34 5.55 -12.23
CA VAL A 287 7.56 6.16 -11.70
C VAL A 287 8.43 5.16 -10.93
N LEU A 288 7.80 4.39 -10.03
CA LEU A 288 8.48 3.38 -9.19
C LEU A 288 9.14 2.30 -10.06
N TYR A 289 8.39 1.77 -11.03
CA TYR A 289 8.89 0.70 -11.90
C TYR A 289 9.93 1.20 -12.90
N SER A 290 9.81 2.44 -13.38
CA SER A 290 10.86 3.08 -14.19
C SER A 290 12.17 3.21 -13.40
N SER A 291 12.10 3.60 -12.12
CA SER A 291 13.26 3.67 -11.24
C SER A 291 13.89 2.30 -11.00
N ALA A 292 13.05 1.26 -10.79
CA ALA A 292 13.54 -0.11 -10.63
C ALA A 292 14.22 -0.65 -11.91
N LEU A 293 13.65 -0.36 -13.10
CA LEU A 293 14.21 -0.74 -14.38
C LEU A 293 15.53 0.00 -14.67
N GLU A 294 15.59 1.31 -14.39
CA GLU A 294 16.82 2.09 -14.52
C GLU A 294 17.93 1.49 -13.65
N TYR A 295 17.61 1.16 -12.40
CA TYR A 295 18.57 0.59 -11.46
C TYR A 295 18.99 -0.84 -11.77
N ALA A 296 18.20 -1.59 -12.50
CA ALA A 296 18.55 -2.92 -12.98
C ALA A 296 19.65 -2.90 -14.05
N GLU A 297 19.83 -1.79 -14.79
CA GLU A 297 20.85 -1.57 -15.84
C GLU A 297 20.93 -2.76 -16.83
N LEU A 298 19.78 -3.15 -17.38
CA LEU A 298 19.66 -4.28 -18.30
C LEU A 298 20.14 -3.90 -19.71
N THR A 299 20.85 -4.84 -20.35
CA THR A 299 21.43 -4.70 -21.70
C THR A 299 20.79 -5.63 -22.74
N GLY A 300 19.87 -6.52 -22.30
CA GLY A 300 19.20 -7.50 -23.14
C GLY A 300 19.80 -8.92 -23.07
N ASN A 301 20.83 -9.13 -22.26
CA ASN A 301 21.51 -10.43 -22.14
C ASN A 301 21.33 -11.09 -20.78
N GLU A 302 20.72 -10.39 -19.83
CA GLU A 302 20.65 -10.80 -18.44
C GLU A 302 19.54 -11.81 -18.18
N THR A 303 19.81 -12.75 -17.26
CA THR A 303 18.81 -13.49 -16.51
C THR A 303 18.48 -12.69 -15.26
N VAL A 304 17.21 -12.26 -15.16
CA VAL A 304 16.70 -11.47 -14.03
C VAL A 304 15.82 -12.35 -13.15
N PHE A 305 16.03 -12.29 -11.83
CA PHE A 305 15.08 -12.84 -10.85
C PHE A 305 14.22 -11.71 -10.30
N ASP A 306 12.89 -11.92 -10.33
CA ASP A 306 11.90 -11.07 -9.68
C ASP A 306 11.32 -11.83 -8.48
N ILE A 307 11.76 -11.44 -7.28
CA ILE A 307 11.39 -12.10 -6.03
C ILE A 307 10.19 -11.39 -5.42
N TYR A 308 9.14 -12.14 -5.11
CA TYR A 308 7.80 -11.65 -4.69
C TYR A 308 7.05 -11.01 -5.87
N CYS A 309 7.07 -11.65 -7.03
CA CYS A 309 6.63 -11.07 -8.30
C CYS A 309 5.12 -10.79 -8.40
N GLY A 310 4.29 -11.30 -7.48
CA GLY A 310 2.83 -11.14 -7.52
C GLY A 310 2.23 -11.61 -8.85
N ILE A 311 1.43 -10.76 -9.49
CA ILE A 311 0.84 -11.02 -10.81
C ILE A 311 1.79 -10.71 -11.99
N GLY A 312 3.10 -10.56 -11.71
CA GLY A 312 4.14 -10.36 -12.71
C GLY A 312 4.33 -8.93 -13.18
N THR A 313 3.86 -7.93 -12.44
CA THR A 313 3.92 -6.52 -12.89
C THR A 313 5.35 -6.03 -13.10
N ILE A 314 6.25 -6.24 -12.14
CA ILE A 314 7.68 -5.89 -12.30
C ILE A 314 8.34 -6.85 -13.28
N SER A 315 8.07 -8.17 -13.20
CA SER A 315 8.65 -9.18 -14.08
C SER A 315 8.46 -8.83 -15.56
N LEU A 316 7.24 -8.51 -15.97
CA LEU A 316 6.93 -8.21 -17.37
C LEU A 316 7.52 -6.88 -17.83
N PHE A 317 7.62 -5.91 -16.91
CA PHE A 317 8.28 -4.64 -17.19
C PHE A 317 9.79 -4.83 -17.42
N LEU A 318 10.45 -5.68 -16.63
CA LEU A 318 11.86 -6.04 -16.81
C LEU A 318 12.09 -6.90 -18.08
N ALA A 319 11.13 -7.77 -18.43
CA ALA A 319 11.23 -8.64 -19.59
C ALA A 319 11.43 -7.86 -20.90
N GLY A 320 10.94 -6.63 -21.00
CA GLY A 320 11.16 -5.76 -22.16
C GLY A 320 12.65 -5.44 -22.42
N LYS A 321 13.55 -5.69 -21.44
CA LYS A 321 14.99 -5.41 -21.53
C LYS A 321 15.89 -6.54 -21.02
N ALA A 322 15.35 -7.72 -20.71
CA ALA A 322 16.09 -8.88 -20.22
C ALA A 322 16.08 -10.01 -21.24
N ALA A 323 17.08 -10.89 -21.21
CA ALA A 323 17.06 -12.12 -22.01
C ALA A 323 16.08 -13.16 -21.43
N LYS A 324 15.98 -13.22 -20.11
CA LYS A 324 15.06 -14.10 -19.36
C LYS A 324 14.67 -13.46 -18.04
N VAL A 325 13.41 -13.65 -17.62
CA VAL A 325 12.95 -13.27 -16.28
C VAL A 325 12.39 -14.51 -15.57
N VAL A 326 12.80 -14.71 -14.32
CA VAL A 326 12.33 -15.77 -13.44
C VAL A 326 11.59 -15.12 -12.26
N GLY A 327 10.28 -15.28 -12.20
CA GLY A 327 9.42 -14.76 -11.14
C GLY A 327 9.15 -15.82 -10.06
N ILE A 328 9.21 -15.41 -8.80
CA ILE A 328 8.92 -16.25 -7.63
C ILE A 328 7.83 -15.60 -6.79
N GLU A 329 6.75 -16.34 -6.52
CA GLU A 329 5.63 -15.89 -5.70
C GLU A 329 5.00 -17.08 -4.96
N SER A 330 4.57 -16.87 -3.73
CA SER A 330 3.99 -17.91 -2.89
C SER A 330 2.51 -18.19 -3.16
N VAL A 331 1.82 -17.24 -3.79
CA VAL A 331 0.38 -17.30 -4.07
C VAL A 331 0.14 -17.88 -5.45
N GLU A 332 -0.41 -19.09 -5.52
CA GLU A 332 -0.64 -19.82 -6.77
C GLU A 332 -1.56 -19.05 -7.76
N SER A 333 -2.62 -18.41 -7.26
CA SER A 333 -3.51 -17.60 -8.10
C SER A 333 -2.77 -16.41 -8.72
N ALA A 334 -1.85 -15.78 -7.99
CA ALA A 334 -1.05 -14.68 -8.52
C ALA A 334 -0.09 -15.15 -9.63
N ILE A 335 0.51 -16.34 -9.51
CA ILE A 335 1.33 -16.94 -10.57
C ILE A 335 0.47 -17.29 -11.81
N SER A 336 -0.76 -17.77 -11.59
CA SER A 336 -1.68 -18.01 -12.70
C SER A 336 -2.01 -16.71 -13.45
N ASP A 337 -2.22 -15.60 -12.71
CA ASP A 337 -2.41 -14.27 -13.27
C ASP A 337 -1.15 -13.78 -13.99
N ALA A 338 0.06 -13.99 -13.42
CA ALA A 338 1.32 -13.62 -14.05
C ALA A 338 1.54 -14.29 -15.41
N ARG A 339 1.22 -15.58 -15.51
CA ARG A 339 1.30 -16.33 -16.76
C ARG A 339 0.30 -15.83 -17.80
N ARG A 340 -0.94 -15.51 -17.40
CA ARG A 340 -1.93 -14.89 -18.28
C ARG A 340 -1.47 -13.52 -18.75
N ASN A 341 -0.95 -12.70 -17.86
CA ASN A 341 -0.43 -11.38 -18.19
C ASN A 341 0.76 -11.44 -19.14
N ALA A 342 1.67 -12.43 -18.99
CA ALA A 342 2.74 -12.66 -19.94
C ALA A 342 2.20 -13.01 -21.33
N ALA A 343 1.26 -13.93 -21.41
CA ALA A 343 0.62 -14.32 -22.68
C ALA A 343 -0.14 -13.15 -23.32
N LEU A 344 -0.86 -12.35 -22.54
CA LEU A 344 -1.59 -11.15 -22.98
C LEU A 344 -0.67 -10.15 -23.69
N ASN A 345 0.58 -10.01 -23.20
CA ASN A 345 1.58 -9.11 -23.77
C ASN A 345 2.53 -9.78 -24.78
N GLY A 346 2.33 -11.05 -25.14
CA GLY A 346 3.21 -11.78 -26.06
C GLY A 346 4.62 -12.00 -25.54
N ILE A 347 4.80 -12.05 -24.21
CA ILE A 347 6.10 -12.22 -23.56
C ILE A 347 6.31 -13.71 -23.25
N GLU A 348 7.23 -14.38 -23.95
CA GLU A 348 7.45 -15.82 -23.86
C GLU A 348 8.71 -16.21 -23.04
N HIS A 349 9.61 -15.27 -22.78
CA HIS A 349 10.87 -15.49 -22.07
C HIS A 349 10.79 -15.22 -20.56
N THR A 350 9.59 -15.44 -19.98
CA THR A 350 9.35 -15.39 -18.54
C THR A 350 9.01 -16.78 -18.01
N GLU A 351 9.53 -17.09 -16.83
CA GLU A 351 9.27 -18.33 -16.11
C GLU A 351 8.77 -18.01 -14.71
N PHE A 352 7.60 -18.54 -14.31
CA PHE A 352 6.99 -18.24 -13.03
C PHE A 352 6.86 -19.48 -12.15
N HIS A 353 7.38 -19.39 -10.91
CA HIS A 353 7.41 -20.48 -9.94
C HIS A 353 6.52 -20.15 -8.71
N VAL A 354 5.68 -21.11 -8.34
CA VAL A 354 4.89 -21.05 -7.10
C VAL A 354 5.73 -21.59 -5.95
N GLY A 355 6.01 -20.78 -4.96
CA GLY A 355 6.71 -21.20 -3.75
C GLY A 355 7.18 -20.03 -2.90
N LYS A 356 7.46 -20.31 -1.63
CA LYS A 356 8.04 -19.32 -0.74
C LYS A 356 9.48 -19.02 -1.15
N ALA A 357 9.83 -17.75 -1.28
CA ALA A 357 11.15 -17.32 -1.71
C ALA A 357 12.28 -17.93 -0.85
N GLU A 358 12.07 -18.00 0.47
CA GLU A 358 13.03 -18.57 1.43
C GLU A 358 13.28 -20.07 1.26
N GLN A 359 12.44 -20.78 0.51
CA GLN A 359 12.58 -22.20 0.20
C GLN A 359 13.03 -22.39 -1.26
N LEU A 360 12.35 -21.75 -2.19
CA LEU A 360 12.54 -21.98 -3.62
C LEU A 360 13.85 -21.39 -4.15
N MET A 361 14.30 -20.23 -3.67
CA MET A 361 15.58 -19.65 -4.11
C MET A 361 16.80 -20.54 -3.79
N PRO A 362 16.95 -21.09 -2.56
CA PRO A 362 18.02 -22.03 -2.28
C PRO A 362 17.96 -23.29 -3.16
N GLU A 363 16.77 -23.81 -3.45
CA GLU A 363 16.57 -24.97 -4.32
C GLU A 363 16.99 -24.69 -5.76
N LEU A 364 16.58 -23.57 -6.35
CA LEU A 364 16.98 -23.16 -7.69
C LEU A 364 18.49 -22.93 -7.78
N HIS A 365 19.07 -22.27 -6.79
CA HIS A 365 20.51 -22.07 -6.72
C HIS A 365 21.28 -23.40 -6.63
N ALA A 366 20.82 -24.35 -5.81
CA ALA A 366 21.42 -25.68 -5.73
C ALA A 366 21.34 -26.48 -7.05
N GLN A 367 20.36 -26.20 -7.90
CA GLN A 367 20.22 -26.77 -9.25
C GLN A 367 21.09 -26.05 -10.29
N GLY A 368 21.90 -25.06 -9.87
CA GLY A 368 22.79 -24.31 -10.74
C GLY A 368 22.11 -23.14 -11.47
N VAL A 369 20.90 -22.77 -11.10
CA VAL A 369 20.22 -21.58 -11.66
C VAL A 369 20.85 -20.34 -11.03
N THR A 370 21.30 -19.41 -11.88
CA THR A 370 21.96 -18.16 -11.49
C THR A 370 21.19 -16.96 -12.01
N ALA A 371 21.34 -15.81 -11.37
CA ALA A 371 20.81 -14.54 -11.82
C ALA A 371 21.96 -13.52 -12.00
N ASP A 372 21.92 -12.78 -13.09
CA ASP A 372 22.81 -11.63 -13.31
C ASP A 372 22.31 -10.42 -12.51
N VAL A 373 20.99 -10.26 -12.45
CA VAL A 373 20.30 -9.18 -11.74
C VAL A 373 19.17 -9.78 -10.93
N VAL A 374 19.01 -9.28 -9.71
CA VAL A 374 17.84 -9.61 -8.87
C VAL A 374 17.07 -8.34 -8.58
N VAL A 375 15.75 -8.38 -8.78
CA VAL A 375 14.82 -7.35 -8.34
C VAL A 375 13.90 -7.99 -7.31
N MET A 376 13.60 -7.28 -6.24
CA MET A 376 12.70 -7.80 -5.21
C MET A 376 11.85 -6.69 -4.58
N ASP A 377 10.59 -7.02 -4.28
CA ASP A 377 9.62 -6.17 -3.59
C ASP A 377 8.96 -6.95 -2.44
N PRO A 378 9.68 -7.18 -1.33
CA PRO A 378 9.19 -7.98 -0.22
C PRO A 378 8.08 -7.28 0.57
N PRO A 379 7.30 -8.04 1.37
CA PRO A 379 6.31 -7.47 2.27
C PRO A 379 6.95 -6.55 3.34
N ARG A 380 6.12 -5.79 4.05
CA ARG A 380 6.55 -4.79 5.06
C ARG A 380 7.56 -5.28 6.11
N LYS A 381 7.61 -6.56 6.40
CA LYS A 381 8.59 -7.17 7.34
C LYS A 381 10.01 -7.27 6.77
N GLY A 382 10.21 -6.98 5.49
CA GLY A 382 11.47 -7.19 4.76
C GLY A 382 11.67 -8.64 4.36
N CYS A 383 12.88 -8.97 3.91
CA CYS A 383 13.26 -10.30 3.46
C CYS A 383 13.53 -11.27 4.61
N ASP A 384 13.26 -12.56 4.35
CA ASP A 384 13.73 -13.64 5.21
C ASP A 384 15.26 -13.78 5.08
N LYS A 385 15.89 -14.21 6.18
CA LYS A 385 17.35 -14.38 6.22
C LYS A 385 17.84 -15.40 5.19
N ALA A 386 17.07 -16.46 4.91
CA ALA A 386 17.45 -17.46 3.91
C ALA A 386 17.48 -16.87 2.49
N VAL A 387 16.55 -15.95 2.17
CA VAL A 387 16.57 -15.20 0.89
C VAL A 387 17.85 -14.37 0.78
N LEU A 388 18.17 -13.58 1.80
CA LEU A 388 19.37 -12.74 1.81
C LEU A 388 20.66 -13.60 1.70
N GLN A 389 20.73 -14.73 2.39
CA GLN A 389 21.88 -15.66 2.31
C GLN A 389 22.03 -16.26 0.91
N THR A 390 20.91 -16.61 0.27
CA THR A 390 20.94 -17.13 -1.09
C THR A 390 21.37 -16.07 -2.09
N LEU A 391 20.94 -14.82 -1.92
CA LEU A 391 21.43 -13.70 -2.75
C LEU A 391 22.95 -13.55 -2.68
N VAL A 392 23.53 -13.65 -1.48
CA VAL A 392 24.99 -13.61 -1.31
C VAL A 392 25.67 -14.80 -2.01
N ALA A 393 25.08 -15.99 -1.93
CA ALA A 393 25.62 -17.20 -2.58
C ALA A 393 25.50 -17.14 -4.12
N MET A 394 24.38 -16.62 -4.65
CA MET A 394 24.17 -16.43 -6.09
C MET A 394 25.06 -15.33 -6.66
N ALA A 395 25.45 -14.37 -5.83
CA ALA A 395 26.36 -13.28 -6.20
C ALA A 395 25.93 -12.51 -7.46
N PRO A 396 24.68 -12.02 -7.58
CA PRO A 396 24.27 -11.26 -8.75
C PRO A 396 25.10 -9.96 -8.84
N ARG A 397 25.43 -9.56 -10.08
CA ARG A 397 26.18 -8.30 -10.28
C ARG A 397 25.40 -7.06 -9.81
N ARG A 398 24.07 -7.15 -9.82
CA ARG A 398 23.14 -6.05 -9.48
C ARG A 398 21.99 -6.58 -8.65
N LEU A 399 21.63 -5.83 -7.63
CA LEU A 399 20.42 -6.06 -6.82
C LEU A 399 19.62 -4.77 -6.73
N VAL A 400 18.34 -4.83 -7.07
CA VAL A 400 17.38 -3.74 -6.91
C VAL A 400 16.37 -4.15 -5.83
N TYR A 401 16.29 -3.36 -4.77
CA TYR A 401 15.39 -3.62 -3.64
C TYR A 401 14.33 -2.54 -3.57
N VAL A 402 13.08 -2.87 -3.89
CA VAL A 402 11.89 -2.03 -3.71
C VAL A 402 11.32 -2.29 -2.32
N SER A 403 10.91 -1.26 -1.59
CA SER A 403 10.37 -1.43 -0.25
C SER A 403 9.41 -0.32 0.15
N CYS A 404 8.29 -0.71 0.78
CA CYS A 404 7.33 0.18 1.41
C CYS A 404 7.63 0.50 2.88
N ASN A 405 8.78 0.06 3.41
CA ASN A 405 9.17 0.27 4.81
C ASN A 405 10.67 0.59 4.92
N PRO A 406 11.04 1.87 5.13
CA PRO A 406 12.42 2.30 5.22
C PRO A 406 13.24 1.59 6.32
N GLN A 407 12.61 1.23 7.44
CA GLN A 407 13.29 0.60 8.57
C GLN A 407 13.75 -0.83 8.25
N THR A 408 12.86 -1.63 7.66
CA THR A 408 13.20 -2.99 7.25
C THR A 408 14.13 -3.01 6.05
N LEU A 409 13.97 -2.06 5.12
CA LEU A 409 14.90 -1.83 4.02
C LEU A 409 16.32 -1.58 4.55
N ALA A 410 16.49 -0.58 5.41
CA ALA A 410 17.80 -0.21 5.97
C ALA A 410 18.45 -1.36 6.74
N ARG A 411 17.67 -2.15 7.49
CA ARG A 411 18.14 -3.37 8.17
C ARG A 411 18.72 -4.38 7.19
N ASP A 412 17.98 -4.70 6.12
CA ASP A 412 18.36 -5.71 5.14
C ASP A 412 19.55 -5.24 4.30
N LEU A 413 19.57 -3.96 3.90
CA LEU A 413 20.70 -3.32 3.21
C LEU A 413 21.98 -3.35 4.04
N ALA A 414 21.90 -3.00 5.33
CA ALA A 414 23.06 -3.04 6.22
C ALA A 414 23.63 -4.46 6.38
N TRP A 415 22.77 -5.48 6.33
CA TRP A 415 23.22 -6.86 6.32
C TRP A 415 23.93 -7.22 5.00
N LEU A 416 23.36 -6.86 3.85
CA LEU A 416 23.93 -7.12 2.52
C LEU A 416 25.29 -6.41 2.34
N VAL A 417 25.42 -5.17 2.78
CA VAL A 417 26.69 -4.41 2.75
C VAL A 417 27.76 -5.12 3.56
N LYS A 418 27.42 -5.65 4.74
CA LYS A 418 28.36 -6.48 5.54
C LYS A 418 28.79 -7.77 4.83
N GLN A 419 28.03 -8.24 3.84
CA GLN A 419 28.38 -9.42 3.03
C GLN A 419 29.14 -9.06 1.73
N GLY A 420 29.47 -7.78 1.52
CA GLY A 420 30.32 -7.33 0.43
C GLY A 420 29.60 -6.64 -0.73
N PHE A 421 28.28 -6.46 -0.66
CA PHE A 421 27.56 -5.58 -1.58
C PHE A 421 27.91 -4.12 -1.30
N VAL A 422 27.90 -3.30 -2.32
CA VAL A 422 27.99 -1.85 -2.24
C VAL A 422 26.58 -1.29 -2.43
N LEU A 423 26.10 -0.51 -1.50
CA LEU A 423 24.87 0.26 -1.65
C LEU A 423 25.20 1.55 -2.41
N ASP A 424 24.78 1.62 -3.67
CA ASP A 424 25.16 2.71 -4.58
C ASP A 424 24.34 3.98 -4.28
N GLU A 425 23.00 3.86 -4.25
CA GLU A 425 22.08 4.95 -3.97
C GLU A 425 20.65 4.44 -3.65
N VAL A 426 19.80 5.33 -3.12
CA VAL A 426 18.40 5.06 -2.82
C VAL A 426 17.51 6.15 -3.41
N GLN A 427 16.46 5.77 -4.16
CA GLN A 427 15.45 6.64 -4.72
C GLN A 427 14.14 6.50 -3.96
N PRO A 428 13.73 7.48 -3.14
CA PRO A 428 12.39 7.51 -2.55
C PRO A 428 11.32 7.89 -3.58
N VAL A 429 10.13 7.31 -3.44
CA VAL A 429 8.95 7.57 -4.28
C VAL A 429 7.72 7.75 -3.40
N ASP A 430 6.96 8.82 -3.62
CA ASP A 430 5.72 9.05 -2.88
C ASP A 430 4.53 8.34 -3.53
N MET A 431 4.38 7.06 -3.23
CA MET A 431 3.23 6.25 -3.68
C MET A 431 1.92 6.60 -2.96
N PHE A 432 1.99 7.22 -1.77
CA PHE A 432 0.83 7.43 -0.91
C PHE A 432 0.81 8.86 -0.35
N PRO A 433 0.55 9.88 -1.18
CA PRO A 433 0.37 11.25 -0.72
C PRO A 433 -0.57 11.36 0.48
N HIS A 434 -0.32 12.34 1.34
CA HIS A 434 -1.05 12.63 2.57
C HIS A 434 -0.93 11.59 3.69
N SER A 435 -0.21 10.49 3.47
CA SER A 435 0.10 9.49 4.49
C SER A 435 1.59 9.52 4.88
N MET A 436 1.96 8.84 5.96
CA MET A 436 3.37 8.66 6.38
C MET A 436 4.13 7.61 5.56
N HIS A 437 3.44 6.89 4.65
CA HIS A 437 4.07 5.84 3.86
C HIS A 437 4.95 6.42 2.76
N VAL A 438 6.10 5.80 2.55
CA VAL A 438 7.04 6.09 1.47
C VAL A 438 7.57 4.77 0.92
N GLU A 439 7.63 4.70 -0.42
CA GLU A 439 8.36 3.64 -1.13
C GLU A 439 9.78 4.10 -1.38
N ALA A 440 10.70 3.16 -1.46
CA ALA A 440 12.09 3.43 -1.81
C ALA A 440 12.65 2.31 -2.68
N VAL A 441 13.41 2.68 -3.71
CA VAL A 441 14.16 1.75 -4.56
C VAL A 441 15.63 1.90 -4.23
N ALA A 442 16.28 0.84 -3.76
CA ALA A 442 17.70 0.80 -3.47
C ALA A 442 18.44 0.05 -4.58
N ARG A 443 19.57 0.60 -5.03
CA ARG A 443 20.48 -0.03 -5.97
C ARG A 443 21.72 -0.51 -5.24
N LEU A 444 22.04 -1.79 -5.40
CA LEU A 444 23.27 -2.38 -4.90
C LEU A 444 24.06 -3.05 -6.04
N SER A 445 25.35 -2.98 -5.95
CA SER A 445 26.28 -3.69 -6.83
C SER A 445 27.17 -4.63 -6.05
N LEU A 446 27.59 -5.71 -6.69
CA LEU A 446 28.62 -6.58 -6.16
C LEU A 446 29.92 -6.34 -6.96
N PRO A 447 30.98 -5.78 -6.32
CA PRO A 447 32.25 -5.54 -7.01
C PRO A 447 32.83 -6.84 -7.55
N VAL A 448 33.25 -6.82 -8.80
CA VAL A 448 34.01 -7.94 -9.40
C VAL A 448 35.28 -8.09 -8.58
N LYS A 449 35.49 -9.26 -7.96
CA LYS A 449 36.76 -9.55 -7.30
C LYS A 449 37.85 -9.53 -8.39
N ALA A 450 38.76 -8.55 -8.25
CA ALA A 450 39.94 -8.44 -9.15
C ALA A 450 40.84 -9.66 -9.07
#